data_ce5ef41eb60f84d94713ad17aee0d857
#
_entry.id   ce5ef41eb60f84d94713ad17aee0d857
#
_cell.length_a   1.000
_cell.length_b   1.000
_cell.length_c   1.000
_cell.angle_alpha   90.00
_cell.angle_beta   90.00
_cell.angle_gamma   90.00
#
_symmetry.space_group_name_H-M   'P 1'
#
loop_
_entity.id
_entity.type
_entity.pdbx_description
1 polymer ?
#
loop_
_entity_poly.entity_id
_entity_poly.type
_entity_poly.pdbx_seq_one_letter_code
_entity_poly.pdbx_strand_id
1 'polypeptide(L)'
;ARIGYVPQKHQFQWDFPITVKDAVMTGRTREIGWFRRPKTADWVKVFHALERTDLMPLKNRPIGELSGGQRQRVLLARALAVEPALLLLDEPFTGVDAPTQSALTELYRQLAGEGVTILMSTHDIVAAQESCSRLCGVRGSLSLDGKAEDFSPQQLYAWVHGRELEGEGESTGKGGSAGTSPSPEIGVPGAGGDSTGG
;
A
#
# COMPACT_ATOMS: atom_id res chain seq x y z
N ALA A 1 0.98 -5.50 -18.52
CA ALA A 1 0.22 -4.57 -17.68
C ALA A 1 1.15 -3.45 -17.21
N ARG A 2 0.65 -2.19 -17.14
CA ARG A 2 1.40 -1.06 -16.60
C ARG A 2 1.10 -0.96 -15.10
N ILE A 3 2.13 -0.66 -14.32
CA ILE A 3 2.03 -0.50 -12.86
C ILE A 3 2.32 0.96 -12.53
N GLY A 4 1.43 1.60 -11.80
CA GLY A 4 1.63 2.90 -11.17
C GLY A 4 2.07 2.70 -9.72
N TYR A 5 3.02 3.50 -9.26
CA TYR A 5 3.47 3.48 -7.87
C TYR A 5 3.44 4.88 -7.28
N VAL A 6 2.78 5.01 -6.15
CA VAL A 6 2.72 6.22 -5.34
C VAL A 6 3.52 5.98 -4.06
N PRO A 7 4.75 6.49 -3.97
CA PRO A 7 5.58 6.36 -2.79
C PRO A 7 5.07 7.24 -1.65
N GLN A 8 5.57 6.98 -0.44
CA GLN A 8 5.42 7.92 0.67
C GLN A 8 5.98 9.30 0.29
N LYS A 9 5.28 10.34 0.73
CA LYS A 9 5.55 11.74 0.39
C LYS A 9 6.99 12.21 0.68
N HIS A 10 7.65 11.62 1.70
CA HIS A 10 9.01 11.96 2.11
C HIS A 10 10.10 11.49 1.13
N GLN A 11 9.79 10.57 0.24
CA GLN A 11 10.75 10.01 -0.71
C GLN A 11 10.90 10.84 -1.99
N PHE A 12 10.11 11.91 -2.16
CA PHE A 12 10.14 12.75 -3.36
C PHE A 12 10.87 14.08 -3.06
N GLN A 13 11.78 14.50 -3.96
CA GLN A 13 12.54 15.75 -3.84
C GLN A 13 11.68 16.92 -4.28
N TRP A 14 11.03 17.60 -3.33
CA TRP A 14 10.14 18.73 -3.60
C TRP A 14 10.86 20.02 -3.92
N ASP A 15 12.13 20.15 -3.57
CA ASP A 15 12.95 21.37 -3.83
C ASP A 15 13.48 21.43 -5.27
N PHE A 16 13.19 20.41 -6.08
CA PHE A 16 13.62 20.42 -7.47
C PHE A 16 12.83 21.48 -8.28
N PRO A 17 13.49 22.35 -9.09
CA PRO A 17 12.85 23.49 -9.75
C PRO A 17 12.09 23.07 -11.02
N ILE A 18 11.06 22.26 -10.88
CA ILE A 18 10.17 21.85 -11.97
C ILE A 18 8.72 22.22 -11.68
N THR A 19 7.91 22.31 -12.72
CA THR A 19 6.47 22.56 -12.60
C THR A 19 5.71 21.26 -12.31
N VAL A 20 4.46 21.40 -11.85
CA VAL A 20 3.55 20.27 -11.60
C VAL A 20 3.42 19.38 -12.84
N LYS A 21 3.17 19.94 -14.03
CA LYS A 21 3.05 19.17 -15.27
C LYS A 21 4.32 18.41 -15.62
N ASP A 22 5.48 19.01 -15.38
CA ASP A 22 6.78 18.37 -15.67
C ASP A 22 7.06 17.24 -14.67
N ALA A 23 6.70 17.44 -13.39
CA ALA A 23 6.78 16.38 -12.38
C ALA A 23 5.89 15.18 -12.74
N VAL A 24 4.67 15.42 -13.22
CA VAL A 24 3.76 14.36 -13.69
C VAL A 24 4.30 13.69 -14.95
N MET A 25 4.91 14.46 -15.88
CA MET A 25 5.54 13.92 -17.09
C MET A 25 6.67 12.93 -16.76
N THR A 26 7.39 13.11 -15.64
CA THR A 26 8.44 12.14 -15.24
C THR A 26 7.89 10.72 -15.06
N GLY A 27 6.61 10.56 -14.73
CA GLY A 27 5.95 9.25 -14.67
C GLY A 27 5.99 8.49 -16.00
N ARG A 28 6.08 9.19 -17.11
CA ARG A 28 6.09 8.61 -18.46
C ARG A 28 7.48 8.36 -19.03
N THR A 29 8.55 8.62 -18.25
CA THR A 29 9.94 8.49 -18.74
C THR A 29 10.23 7.12 -19.33
N ARG A 30 9.66 6.06 -18.77
CA ARG A 30 9.85 4.68 -19.26
C ARG A 30 9.22 4.45 -20.65
N GLU A 31 8.04 4.99 -20.88
CA GLU A 31 7.30 4.86 -22.17
C GLU A 31 7.93 5.73 -23.27
N ILE A 32 8.40 6.93 -22.88
CA ILE A 32 9.03 7.88 -23.82
C ILE A 32 10.46 7.43 -24.17
N GLY A 33 11.20 6.93 -23.16
CA GLY A 33 12.62 6.61 -23.27
C GLY A 33 13.52 7.81 -22.94
N TRP A 34 14.71 7.53 -22.39
CA TRP A 34 15.65 8.53 -21.83
C TRP A 34 16.13 9.59 -22.81
N PHE A 35 16.21 9.26 -24.09
CA PHE A 35 16.76 10.15 -25.14
C PHE A 35 15.69 10.74 -26.06
N ARG A 36 14.41 10.51 -25.76
CA ARG A 36 13.32 11.00 -26.61
C ARG A 36 12.56 12.14 -25.93
N ARG A 37 12.10 13.08 -26.74
CA ARG A 37 11.23 14.16 -26.25
C ARG A 37 9.78 13.67 -26.14
N PRO A 38 9.01 14.16 -25.13
CA PRO A 38 7.59 13.90 -25.05
C PRO A 38 6.84 14.32 -26.33
N LYS A 39 5.94 13.47 -26.78
CA LYS A 39 5.03 13.76 -27.92
C LYS A 39 3.72 14.35 -27.41
N THR A 40 2.89 14.89 -28.31
CA THR A 40 1.55 15.39 -27.99
C THR A 40 0.72 14.35 -27.23
N ALA A 41 0.77 13.09 -27.63
CA ALA A 41 0.07 11.99 -26.95
C ALA A 41 0.50 11.80 -25.50
N ASP A 42 1.76 12.09 -25.14
CA ASP A 42 2.23 12.02 -23.77
C ASP A 42 1.67 13.16 -22.94
N TRP A 43 1.61 14.36 -23.50
CA TRP A 43 1.01 15.52 -22.84
C TRP A 43 -0.50 15.34 -22.62
N VAL A 44 -1.22 14.74 -23.55
CA VAL A 44 -2.66 14.42 -23.37
C VAL A 44 -2.85 13.54 -22.12
N LYS A 45 -2.03 12.51 -21.93
CA LYS A 45 -2.11 11.64 -20.76
C LYS A 45 -1.75 12.37 -19.47
N VAL A 46 -0.75 13.23 -19.50
CA VAL A 46 -0.38 14.08 -18.36
C VAL A 46 -1.53 15.02 -17.98
N PHE A 47 -2.13 15.71 -18.95
CA PHE A 47 -3.23 16.63 -18.67
C PHE A 47 -4.47 15.89 -18.17
N HIS A 48 -4.79 14.73 -18.72
CA HIS A 48 -5.87 13.88 -18.20
C HIS A 48 -5.61 13.45 -16.74
N ALA A 49 -4.37 13.06 -16.40
CA ALA A 49 -4.01 12.74 -15.01
C ALA A 49 -4.14 13.97 -14.08
N LEU A 50 -3.75 15.16 -14.56
CA LEU A 50 -3.90 16.41 -13.81
C LEU A 50 -5.37 16.80 -13.60
N GLU A 51 -6.24 16.57 -14.57
CA GLU A 51 -7.70 16.79 -14.45
C GLU A 51 -8.28 15.87 -13.38
N ARG A 52 -7.96 14.59 -13.44
CA ARG A 52 -8.45 13.60 -12.48
C ARG A 52 -8.03 13.86 -11.03
N THR A 53 -6.95 14.59 -10.83
CA THR A 53 -6.41 14.92 -9.50
C THR A 53 -6.65 16.36 -9.10
N ASP A 54 -7.48 17.13 -9.82
CA ASP A 54 -7.77 18.56 -9.60
C ASP A 54 -6.51 19.44 -9.57
N LEU A 55 -5.50 19.11 -10.38
CA LEU A 55 -4.24 19.85 -10.47
C LEU A 55 -4.10 20.72 -11.71
N MET A 56 -5.07 20.71 -12.63
CA MET A 56 -5.01 21.52 -13.86
C MET A 56 -4.77 23.01 -13.60
N PRO A 57 -5.40 23.65 -12.59
CA PRO A 57 -5.15 25.06 -12.29
C PRO A 57 -3.71 25.34 -11.83
N LEU A 58 -3.03 24.30 -11.30
CA LEU A 58 -1.68 24.40 -10.74
C LEU A 58 -0.59 23.86 -11.68
N LYS A 59 -0.91 23.47 -12.89
CA LYS A 59 0.01 22.77 -13.82
C LYS A 59 1.35 23.47 -14.06
N ASN A 60 1.38 24.79 -14.02
CA ASN A 60 2.59 25.58 -14.24
C ASN A 60 3.25 26.04 -12.93
N ARG A 61 2.69 25.71 -11.77
CA ARG A 61 3.22 26.07 -10.46
C ARG A 61 4.45 25.21 -10.13
N PRO A 62 5.51 25.77 -9.51
CA PRO A 62 6.62 25.00 -8.98
C PRO A 62 6.13 24.01 -7.91
N ILE A 63 6.65 22.76 -7.94
CA ILE A 63 6.25 21.73 -6.97
C ILE A 63 6.62 22.06 -5.53
N GLY A 64 7.66 22.86 -5.33
CA GLY A 64 8.10 23.31 -4.01
C GLY A 64 7.09 24.17 -3.27
N GLU A 65 6.21 24.89 -4.01
CA GLU A 65 5.19 25.79 -3.47
C GLU A 65 3.86 25.09 -3.10
N LEU A 66 3.79 23.79 -3.25
CA LEU A 66 2.56 23.02 -3.06
C LEU A 66 2.34 22.67 -1.58
N SER A 67 1.06 22.71 -1.15
CA SER A 67 0.64 22.16 0.13
C SER A 67 0.84 20.63 0.22
N GLY A 68 0.78 20.08 1.43
CA GLY A 68 0.93 18.65 1.64
C GLY A 68 -0.06 17.78 0.84
N GLY A 69 -1.33 18.17 0.81
CA GLY A 69 -2.35 17.47 0.03
C GLY A 69 -2.16 17.62 -1.47
N GLN A 70 -1.73 18.80 -1.94
CA GLN A 70 -1.40 19.01 -3.36
C GLN A 70 -0.21 18.16 -3.80
N ARG A 71 0.80 18.03 -2.96
CA ARG A 71 1.95 17.13 -3.20
C ARG A 71 1.51 15.68 -3.35
N GLN A 72 0.61 15.21 -2.49
CA GLN A 72 0.05 13.85 -2.59
C GLN A 72 -0.69 13.63 -3.92
N ARG A 73 -1.49 14.61 -4.34
CA ARG A 73 -2.17 14.57 -5.64
C ARG A 73 -1.19 14.56 -6.83
N VAL A 74 -0.05 15.25 -6.74
CA VAL A 74 1.00 15.21 -7.79
C VAL A 74 1.60 13.81 -7.92
N LEU A 75 1.90 13.13 -6.80
CA LEU A 75 2.40 11.75 -6.83
C LEU A 75 1.37 10.79 -7.46
N LEU A 76 0.10 10.98 -7.14
CA LEU A 76 -0.98 10.20 -7.74
C LEU A 76 -1.12 10.50 -9.24
N ALA A 77 -1.14 11.77 -9.65
CA ALA A 77 -1.20 12.16 -11.06
C ALA A 77 -0.05 11.56 -11.87
N ARG A 78 1.16 11.58 -11.30
CA ARG A 78 2.34 10.95 -11.90
C ARG A 78 2.16 9.44 -12.12
N ALA A 79 1.57 8.74 -11.15
CA ALA A 79 1.26 7.33 -11.27
C ALA A 79 0.12 7.06 -12.26
N LEU A 80 -0.87 7.94 -12.36
CA LEU A 80 -1.99 7.82 -13.31
C LEU A 80 -1.59 8.13 -14.75
N ALA A 81 -0.58 8.98 -14.98
CA ALA A 81 -0.11 9.34 -16.31
C ALA A 81 0.40 8.15 -17.14
N VAL A 82 0.73 7.02 -16.52
CA VAL A 82 1.07 5.76 -17.23
C VAL A 82 -0.15 4.91 -17.58
N GLU A 83 -1.37 5.33 -17.21
CA GLU A 83 -2.61 4.56 -17.37
C GLU A 83 -2.45 3.13 -16.81
N PRO A 84 -2.26 3.00 -15.49
CA PRO A 84 -1.91 1.74 -14.86
C PRO A 84 -3.11 0.78 -14.83
N ALA A 85 -2.85 -0.52 -14.98
CA ALA A 85 -3.82 -1.57 -14.65
C ALA A 85 -3.74 -1.97 -13.16
N LEU A 86 -2.59 -1.73 -12.53
CA LEU A 86 -2.34 -1.91 -11.09
C LEU A 86 -1.74 -0.64 -10.52
N LEU A 87 -2.34 -0.12 -9.46
CA LEU A 87 -1.86 1.03 -8.71
C LEU A 87 -1.42 0.59 -7.32
N LEU A 88 -0.15 0.81 -7.02
CA LEU A 88 0.44 0.54 -5.70
C LEU A 88 0.52 1.85 -4.92
N LEU A 89 -0.07 1.90 -3.74
CA LEU A 89 -0.11 3.07 -2.87
C LEU A 89 0.59 2.75 -1.55
N ASP A 90 1.64 3.51 -1.24
CA ASP A 90 2.38 3.33 0.00
C ASP A 90 2.02 4.44 0.99
N GLU A 91 1.21 4.08 2.00
CA GLU A 91 0.67 4.98 3.02
C GLU A 91 0.09 6.29 2.45
N PRO A 92 -0.89 6.24 1.53
CA PRO A 92 -1.31 7.40 0.75
C PRO A 92 -1.99 8.50 1.56
N PHE A 93 -2.42 8.23 2.78
CA PHE A 93 -3.13 9.18 3.65
C PHE A 93 -2.25 9.80 4.73
N THR A 94 -0.98 9.38 4.88
CA THR A 94 -0.08 9.90 5.92
C THR A 94 0.18 11.40 5.72
N GLY A 95 -0.15 12.18 6.76
CA GLY A 95 0.03 13.64 6.75
C GLY A 95 -0.87 14.38 5.75
N VAL A 96 -2.04 13.83 5.46
CA VAL A 96 -3.08 14.42 4.63
C VAL A 96 -4.27 14.80 5.52
N ASP A 97 -4.85 15.96 5.30
CA ASP A 97 -6.04 16.42 6.02
C ASP A 97 -7.30 15.64 5.60
N ALA A 98 -8.31 15.60 6.48
CA ALA A 98 -9.52 14.82 6.25
C ALA A 98 -10.28 15.16 4.95
N PRO A 99 -10.45 16.42 4.53
CA PRO A 99 -11.07 16.74 3.25
C PRO A 99 -10.30 16.16 2.05
N THR A 100 -8.97 16.25 2.07
CA THR A 100 -8.12 15.70 1.01
C THR A 100 -8.15 14.17 1.01
N GLN A 101 -8.16 13.54 2.19
CA GLN A 101 -8.30 12.08 2.32
C GLN A 101 -9.63 11.60 1.71
N SER A 102 -10.74 12.26 2.01
CA SER A 102 -12.05 11.93 1.44
C SER A 102 -12.06 12.04 -0.09
N ALA A 103 -11.48 13.11 -0.63
CA ALA A 103 -11.39 13.31 -2.07
C ALA A 103 -10.52 12.23 -2.76
N LEU A 104 -9.40 11.86 -2.14
CA LEU A 104 -8.54 10.77 -2.65
C LEU A 104 -9.24 9.42 -2.59
N THR A 105 -9.96 9.12 -1.50
CA THR A 105 -10.73 7.88 -1.35
C THR A 105 -11.78 7.74 -2.45
N GLU A 106 -12.50 8.83 -2.74
CA GLU A 106 -13.48 8.84 -3.82
C GLU A 106 -12.83 8.61 -5.19
N LEU A 107 -11.69 9.24 -5.44
CA LEU A 107 -10.93 9.02 -6.68
C LEU A 107 -10.45 7.56 -6.79
N TYR A 108 -10.01 6.94 -5.70
CA TYR A 108 -9.62 5.51 -5.72
C TYR A 108 -10.81 4.60 -6.01
N ARG A 109 -12.01 4.90 -5.48
CA ARG A 109 -13.23 4.15 -5.81
C ARG A 109 -13.60 4.26 -7.29
N GLN A 110 -13.49 5.45 -7.87
CA GLN A 110 -13.74 5.67 -9.31
C GLN A 110 -12.75 4.89 -10.16
N LEU A 111 -11.44 4.93 -9.82
CA LEU A 111 -10.40 4.17 -10.50
C LEU A 111 -10.67 2.65 -10.46
N ALA A 112 -11.07 2.15 -9.29
CA ALA A 112 -11.41 0.74 -9.12
C ALA A 112 -12.65 0.35 -9.95
N GLY A 113 -13.66 1.22 -10.01
CA GLY A 113 -14.84 1.05 -10.86
C GLY A 113 -14.52 1.05 -12.35
N GLU A 114 -13.45 1.71 -12.78
CA GLU A 114 -12.93 1.70 -14.15
C GLU A 114 -12.05 0.46 -14.45
N GLY A 115 -11.86 -0.44 -13.47
CA GLY A 115 -11.11 -1.67 -13.64
C GLY A 115 -9.62 -1.58 -13.27
N VAL A 116 -9.19 -0.50 -12.61
CA VAL A 116 -7.85 -0.42 -12.05
C VAL A 116 -7.80 -1.22 -10.75
N THR A 117 -6.89 -2.18 -10.66
CA THR A 117 -6.61 -2.85 -9.39
C THR A 117 -5.79 -1.93 -8.49
N ILE A 118 -6.22 -1.74 -7.23
CA ILE A 118 -5.51 -0.89 -6.28
C ILE A 118 -5.04 -1.75 -5.12
N LEU A 119 -3.75 -1.68 -4.80
CA LEU A 119 -3.15 -2.27 -3.62
C LEU A 119 -2.56 -1.15 -2.77
N MET A 120 -3.02 -1.05 -1.52
CA MET A 120 -2.63 0.01 -0.58
C MET A 120 -1.99 -0.59 0.65
N SER A 121 -0.83 -0.08 1.07
CA SER A 121 -0.31 -0.28 2.42
C SER A 121 -0.83 0.83 3.33
N THR A 122 -1.27 0.47 4.54
CA THR A 122 -1.66 1.44 5.57
C THR A 122 -1.58 0.81 6.96
N HIS A 123 -1.33 1.64 7.97
CA HIS A 123 -1.45 1.27 9.37
C HIS A 123 -2.78 1.80 9.99
N ASP A 124 -3.55 2.57 9.23
CA ASP A 124 -4.88 3.04 9.62
C ASP A 124 -5.94 2.00 9.23
N ILE A 125 -6.37 1.23 10.22
CA ILE A 125 -7.32 0.13 10.03
C ILE A 125 -8.70 0.65 9.67
N VAL A 126 -9.11 1.76 10.26
CA VAL A 126 -10.44 2.36 10.01
C VAL A 126 -10.52 2.80 8.55
N ALA A 127 -9.51 3.55 8.10
CA ALA A 127 -9.43 3.97 6.71
C ALA A 127 -9.34 2.77 5.74
N ALA A 128 -8.62 1.70 6.12
CA ALA A 128 -8.56 0.48 5.32
C ALA A 128 -9.92 -0.21 5.21
N GLN A 129 -10.63 -0.37 6.32
CA GLN A 129 -11.94 -1.02 6.34
C GLN A 129 -12.99 -0.25 5.53
N GLU A 130 -12.96 1.09 5.60
CA GLU A 130 -13.92 1.94 4.87
C GLU A 130 -13.62 2.06 3.37
N SER A 131 -12.35 1.91 2.99
CA SER A 131 -11.90 2.21 1.62
C SER A 131 -11.62 0.98 0.76
N CYS A 132 -11.37 -0.17 1.36
CA CYS A 132 -10.92 -1.37 0.66
C CYS A 132 -12.02 -2.44 0.62
N SER A 133 -12.08 -3.20 -0.47
CA SER A 133 -12.97 -4.37 -0.60
C SER A 133 -12.40 -5.62 0.07
N ARG A 134 -11.09 -5.71 0.23
CA ARG A 134 -10.36 -6.85 0.82
C ARG A 134 -9.24 -6.33 1.72
N LEU A 135 -9.06 -6.99 2.85
CA LEU A 135 -7.99 -6.70 3.80
C LEU A 135 -7.03 -7.88 3.88
N CYS A 136 -5.73 -7.56 3.85
CA CYS A 136 -4.65 -8.50 4.04
C CYS A 136 -3.75 -7.99 5.16
N GLY A 137 -3.69 -8.70 6.27
CA GLY A 137 -2.85 -8.34 7.41
C GLY A 137 -1.56 -9.16 7.42
N VAL A 138 -0.41 -8.46 7.46
CA VAL A 138 0.91 -9.09 7.46
C VAL A 138 1.63 -8.81 8.76
N ARG A 139 2.07 -9.89 9.42
CA ARG A 139 2.86 -9.83 10.65
C ARG A 139 3.93 -10.93 10.60
N GLY A 140 5.00 -10.66 9.81
CA GLY A 140 6.00 -11.69 9.46
C GLY A 140 5.49 -12.66 8.41
N SER A 141 4.23 -13.10 8.51
CA SER A 141 3.49 -13.88 7.52
C SER A 141 2.11 -13.26 7.28
N LEU A 142 1.40 -13.71 6.25
CA LEU A 142 0.00 -13.35 6.04
C LEU A 142 -0.84 -14.01 7.14
N SER A 143 -1.41 -13.19 8.04
CA SER A 143 -2.15 -13.67 9.22
C SER A 143 -3.61 -13.22 9.24
N LEU A 144 -4.01 -12.33 8.34
CA LEU A 144 -5.39 -11.92 8.12
C LEU A 144 -5.60 -11.79 6.62
N ASP A 145 -6.66 -12.40 6.09
CA ASP A 145 -7.04 -12.29 4.67
C ASP A 145 -8.53 -12.55 4.50
N GLY A 146 -9.26 -11.56 3.99
CA GLY A 146 -10.70 -11.66 3.77
C GLY A 146 -11.29 -10.37 3.21
N LYS A 147 -12.61 -10.37 2.97
CA LYS A 147 -13.31 -9.15 2.61
C LYS A 147 -13.35 -8.19 3.80
N ALA A 148 -13.32 -6.88 3.53
CA ALA A 148 -13.36 -5.88 4.59
C ALA A 148 -14.64 -5.98 5.44
N GLU A 149 -15.77 -6.36 4.84
CA GLU A 149 -17.06 -6.54 5.50
C GLU A 149 -17.12 -7.75 6.47
N ASP A 150 -16.22 -8.72 6.31
CA ASP A 150 -16.16 -9.93 7.14
C ASP A 150 -15.50 -9.67 8.51
N PHE A 151 -14.88 -8.51 8.69
CA PHE A 151 -14.14 -8.16 9.91
C PHE A 151 -14.87 -7.09 10.71
N SER A 152 -15.10 -7.33 11.99
CA SER A 152 -15.55 -6.27 12.89
C SER A 152 -14.38 -5.31 13.25
N PRO A 153 -14.68 -4.04 13.59
CA PRO A 153 -13.64 -3.12 14.05
C PRO A 153 -12.87 -3.65 15.27
N GLN A 154 -13.56 -4.38 16.16
CA GLN A 154 -12.94 -4.99 17.35
C GLN A 154 -11.94 -6.09 16.97
N GLN A 155 -12.28 -6.92 15.98
CA GLN A 155 -11.38 -7.95 15.46
C GLN A 155 -10.13 -7.34 14.83
N LEU A 156 -10.27 -6.33 14.00
CA LEU A 156 -9.14 -5.62 13.39
C LEU A 156 -8.26 -4.95 14.44
N TYR A 157 -8.87 -4.30 15.43
CA TYR A 157 -8.16 -3.68 16.55
C TYR A 157 -7.37 -4.71 17.37
N ALA A 158 -8.00 -5.84 17.71
CA ALA A 158 -7.35 -6.93 18.46
C ALA A 158 -6.17 -7.50 17.66
N TRP A 159 -6.36 -7.71 16.34
CA TRP A 159 -5.31 -8.19 15.45
C TRP A 159 -4.09 -7.25 15.45
N VAL A 160 -4.30 -5.93 15.32
CA VAL A 160 -3.19 -4.95 15.31
C VAL A 160 -2.44 -4.93 16.63
N HIS A 161 -3.14 -5.04 17.78
CA HIS A 161 -2.52 -4.98 19.11
C HIS A 161 -2.01 -6.33 19.61
N GLY A 162 -2.04 -7.38 18.78
CA GLY A 162 -1.52 -8.70 19.16
C GLY A 162 -2.34 -9.43 20.22
N ARG A 163 -3.62 -9.04 20.39
CA ARG A 163 -4.55 -9.76 21.25
C ARG A 163 -5.15 -10.91 20.43
N GLU A 164 -5.07 -12.13 20.96
CA GLU A 164 -5.81 -13.26 20.39
C GLU A 164 -7.31 -12.93 20.48
N LEU A 165 -8.01 -13.10 19.37
CA LEU A 165 -9.47 -13.08 19.39
C LEU A 165 -9.90 -14.34 20.11
N GLU A 166 -10.43 -14.22 21.33
CA GLU A 166 -11.13 -15.31 21.97
C GLU A 166 -12.28 -15.68 21.06
N GLY A 167 -12.16 -16.86 20.43
CA GLY A 167 -13.01 -17.29 19.35
C GLY A 167 -14.39 -17.69 19.85
N GLU A 168 -15.42 -17.18 19.23
CA GLU A 168 -16.65 -17.90 19.02
C GLU A 168 -16.50 -18.75 17.76
N GLY A 169 -16.33 -20.04 17.97
CA GLY A 169 -16.16 -21.00 16.88
C GLY A 169 -16.28 -22.44 17.35
N GLU A 170 -17.28 -22.73 18.21
CA GLU A 170 -17.81 -24.08 18.31
C GLU A 170 -18.66 -24.37 17.06
N SER A 171 -18.14 -25.21 16.21
CA SER A 171 -19.00 -26.05 15.36
C SER A 171 -18.37 -27.44 15.21
N THR A 172 -18.83 -28.32 16.06
CA THR A 172 -19.15 -29.74 15.83
C THR A 172 -18.52 -30.41 14.60
N GLY A 173 -17.61 -31.31 14.88
CA GLY A 173 -17.18 -32.39 13.99
C GLY A 173 -16.72 -33.59 14.79
N LYS A 174 -17.66 -34.47 15.08
CA LYS A 174 -17.43 -35.80 15.67
C LYS A 174 -16.48 -36.63 14.82
N GLY A 175 -15.61 -37.37 15.51
CA GLY A 175 -15.32 -38.73 15.10
C GLY A 175 -13.86 -39.10 14.90
N GLY A 176 -13.32 -40.00 15.74
CA GLY A 176 -12.34 -40.97 15.30
C GLY A 176 -11.02 -41.07 16.07
N SER A 177 -11.10 -41.78 17.21
CA SER A 177 -10.16 -42.82 17.72
C SER A 177 -8.64 -42.69 17.52
N ALA A 178 -7.96 -42.71 18.66
CA ALA A 178 -6.85 -43.54 19.08
C ALA A 178 -5.62 -43.69 18.14
N GLY A 179 -4.49 -43.27 18.67
CA GLY A 179 -3.16 -43.67 18.14
C GLY A 179 -2.06 -43.14 19.02
N THR A 180 -1.83 -43.82 20.13
CA THR A 180 -0.64 -43.76 20.99
C THR A 180 0.60 -44.16 20.20
N SER A 181 1.65 -43.37 20.22
CA SER A 181 3.03 -43.85 20.13
C SER A 181 4.07 -42.75 20.35
N PRO A 182 5.28 -43.09 20.80
CA PRO A 182 5.97 -42.37 21.85
C PRO A 182 7.08 -41.43 21.33
N SER A 183 7.46 -40.51 22.21
CA SER A 183 8.61 -39.60 22.06
C SER A 183 9.94 -40.38 21.94
N PRO A 184 10.87 -39.95 21.10
CA PRO A 184 12.26 -40.37 21.23
C PRO A 184 13.00 -39.45 22.21
N GLU A 185 13.52 -40.03 23.27
CA GLU A 185 14.55 -39.49 24.12
C GLU A 185 15.81 -39.18 23.31
N ILE A 186 16.31 -37.97 23.40
CA ILE A 186 17.64 -37.62 22.94
C ILE A 186 18.54 -37.57 24.16
N GLY A 187 19.37 -38.62 24.29
CA GLY A 187 20.40 -38.75 25.31
C GLY A 187 21.50 -37.69 25.16
N VAL A 188 21.81 -37.07 26.27
CA VAL A 188 22.97 -36.21 26.47
C VAL A 188 24.19 -37.08 26.81
N PRO A 189 25.32 -37.00 26.13
CA PRO A 189 26.57 -37.55 26.64
C PRO A 189 27.24 -36.54 27.57
N GLY A 190 27.54 -37.09 28.73
CA GLY A 190 28.11 -36.38 29.87
C GLY A 190 29.56 -35.93 29.68
N ALA A 191 29.88 -35.05 30.57
CA ALA A 191 31.18 -34.47 30.81
C ALA A 191 32.27 -35.51 31.18
N GLY A 192 33.46 -35.28 30.68
CA GLY A 192 34.69 -35.87 31.19
C GLY A 192 35.77 -34.79 31.15
N GLY A 193 36.21 -34.41 32.34
CA GLY A 193 37.32 -33.49 32.55
C GLY A 193 38.67 -34.20 32.37
N ASP A 194 39.72 -33.47 32.21
CA ASP A 194 40.88 -33.45 33.11
C ASP A 194 41.96 -32.48 32.59
N SER A 195 42.38 -31.68 33.43
CA SER A 195 43.66 -31.15 33.93
C SER A 195 44.94 -31.31 33.10
N THR A 196 45.77 -30.29 33.37
CA THR A 196 47.25 -30.15 33.35
C THR A 196 47.81 -29.46 32.13
N GLY A 197 48.35 -28.26 32.24
CA GLY A 197 49.71 -27.97 32.70
C GLY A 197 50.53 -27.43 31.58
N GLY A 198 51.09 -26.23 31.76
CA GLY A 198 52.13 -25.68 30.90
C GLY A 198 52.04 -24.16 30.79
#